data_389c57f43d086303959d542820421c35
#
_entry.id   389c57f43d086303959d542820421c35
#
_cell.length_a   1.000
_cell.length_b   1.000
_cell.length_c   1.000
_cell.angle_alpha   90.00
_cell.angle_beta   90.00
_cell.angle_gamma   90.00
#
_symmetry.space_group_name_H-M   'P 1'
#
loop_
_entity.id
_entity.type
_entity.pdbx_description
1 polymer ?
#
loop_
_entity_poly.entity_id
_entity_poly.type
_entity_poly.pdbx_seq_one_letter_code
_entity_poly.pdbx_strand_id
1 'polypeptide(L)'
;MKNFIFITCSAPTQSLAQKISKALVKEKLAACVNISSPIQSTYSWKGKICSEKEFLLFIKTKKSLSKKIEKRIKQLHSYECPEIIALPIVQGSEDYLDWITTQTL
;
A
#
# COMPACT_ATOMS: atom_id res chain seq x y z
N MET A 1 19.05 2.07 10.33
CA MET A 1 18.28 3.15 9.70
C MET A 1 16.87 2.76 9.52
N LYS A 2 15.98 3.67 9.82
CA LYS A 2 14.55 3.38 9.78
C LYS A 2 13.88 4.18 8.68
N ASN A 3 14.54 4.25 7.54
CA ASN A 3 14.10 5.13 6.47
C ASN A 3 13.17 4.48 5.46
N PHE A 4 12.92 3.19 5.60
CA PHE A 4 12.09 2.42 4.68
C PHE A 4 10.90 1.86 5.39
N ILE A 5 9.76 1.82 4.68
CA ILE A 5 8.51 1.31 5.24
C ILE A 5 7.80 0.38 4.26
N PHE A 6 6.98 -0.45 4.85
CA PHE A 6 6.13 -1.41 4.17
C PHE A 6 4.70 -1.02 4.51
N ILE A 7 3.92 -0.60 3.50
CA ILE A 7 2.54 -0.16 3.73
C ILE A 7 1.59 -1.23 3.23
N THR A 8 0.57 -1.52 4.04
CA THR A 8 -0.51 -2.40 3.61
C THR A 8 -1.75 -1.57 3.32
N CYS A 9 -2.47 -1.98 2.28
CA CYS A 9 -3.72 -1.39 1.86
C CYS A 9 -4.55 -2.50 1.26
N SER A 10 -5.88 -2.41 1.33
CA SER A 10 -6.73 -3.41 0.71
C SER A 10 -7.71 -2.72 -0.24
N ALA A 11 -8.14 -3.45 -1.26
CA ALA A 11 -9.05 -2.91 -2.27
C ALA A 11 -10.11 -3.97 -2.61
N PRO A 12 -11.34 -3.53 -2.93
CA PRO A 12 -12.43 -4.48 -3.19
C PRO A 12 -12.33 -5.18 -4.54
N THR A 13 -11.56 -4.63 -5.49
CA THR A 13 -11.42 -5.23 -6.82
C THR A 13 -9.98 -5.22 -7.25
N GLN A 14 -9.65 -6.17 -8.13
CA GLN A 14 -8.32 -6.22 -8.71
C GLN A 14 -8.05 -4.98 -9.55
N SER A 15 -9.06 -4.50 -10.25
CA SER A 15 -8.93 -3.33 -11.09
C SER A 15 -8.52 -2.09 -10.28
N LEU A 16 -9.15 -1.87 -9.14
CA LEU A 16 -8.79 -0.74 -8.28
C LEU A 16 -7.40 -0.93 -7.69
N ALA A 17 -7.07 -2.15 -7.26
CA ALA A 17 -5.74 -2.45 -6.73
C ALA A 17 -4.66 -2.13 -7.78
N GLN A 18 -4.90 -2.51 -9.03
CA GLN A 18 -3.96 -2.23 -10.12
C GLN A 18 -3.84 -0.74 -10.39
N LYS A 19 -4.97 -0.03 -10.36
CA LYS A 19 -4.97 1.41 -10.60
C LYS A 19 -4.13 2.13 -9.55
N ILE A 20 -4.34 1.80 -8.28
CA ILE A 20 -3.57 2.39 -7.18
C ILE A 20 -2.09 2.06 -7.33
N SER A 21 -1.77 0.79 -7.60
CA SER A 21 -0.39 0.34 -7.74
C SER A 21 0.34 1.09 -8.83
N LYS A 22 -0.29 1.20 -10.00
CA LYS A 22 0.34 1.86 -11.15
C LYS A 22 0.55 3.35 -10.89
N ALA A 23 -0.42 3.99 -10.25
CA ALA A 23 -0.29 5.41 -9.92
C ALA A 23 0.89 5.65 -8.97
N LEU A 24 0.99 4.86 -7.91
CA LEU A 24 2.06 5.04 -6.93
C LEU A 24 3.44 4.82 -7.54
N VAL A 25 3.60 3.80 -8.37
CA VAL A 25 4.89 3.51 -8.98
C VAL A 25 5.23 4.55 -10.05
N LYS A 26 4.25 4.90 -10.89
CA LYS A 26 4.47 5.88 -11.96
C LYS A 26 4.86 7.24 -11.39
N GLU A 27 4.25 7.63 -10.28
CA GLU A 27 4.50 8.92 -9.65
C GLU A 27 5.72 8.88 -8.72
N LYS A 28 6.43 7.75 -8.69
CA LYS A 28 7.64 7.56 -7.89
C LYS A 28 7.40 7.73 -6.39
N LEU A 29 6.19 7.44 -5.95
CA LEU A 29 5.85 7.41 -4.53
C LEU A 29 6.18 6.06 -3.93
N ALA A 30 6.14 5.00 -4.73
CA ALA A 30 6.49 3.65 -4.29
C ALA A 30 7.46 3.03 -5.27
N ALA A 31 8.39 2.24 -4.76
CA ALA A 31 9.32 1.51 -5.61
C ALA A 31 8.66 0.25 -6.18
N CYS A 32 7.83 -0.38 -5.37
CA CYS A 32 7.21 -1.64 -5.75
C CYS A 32 5.90 -1.79 -5.02
N VAL A 33 4.89 -2.30 -5.71
CA VAL A 33 3.62 -2.68 -5.09
C VAL A 33 3.29 -4.09 -5.54
N ASN A 34 3.12 -4.99 -4.58
CA ASN A 34 2.64 -6.35 -4.86
C ASN A 34 1.15 -6.40 -4.54
N ILE A 35 0.41 -7.12 -5.37
CA ILE A 35 -1.02 -7.34 -5.16
C ILE A 35 -1.21 -8.82 -4.90
N SER A 36 -1.89 -9.15 -3.80
CA SER A 36 -2.15 -10.54 -3.43
C SER A 36 -3.24 -11.15 -4.30
N SER A 37 -3.33 -12.49 -4.30
CA SER A 37 -4.56 -13.13 -4.74
C SER A 37 -5.68 -12.73 -3.77
N PRO A 38 -6.95 -12.96 -4.16
CA PRO A 38 -8.06 -12.53 -3.30
C PRO A 38 -7.98 -13.17 -1.92
N ILE A 39 -8.29 -12.37 -0.92
CA ILE A 39 -8.41 -12.83 0.47
C ILE A 39 -9.83 -12.55 0.93
N GLN A 40 -10.22 -13.19 2.03
CA GLN A 40 -11.49 -12.90 2.66
C GLN A 40 -11.22 -12.07 3.90
N SER A 41 -11.84 -10.89 3.97
CA SER A 41 -11.68 -9.98 5.09
C SER A 41 -12.97 -9.93 5.89
N THR A 42 -12.85 -10.06 7.19
CA THR A 42 -14.00 -9.99 8.11
C THR A 42 -13.76 -8.80 9.02
N TYR A 43 -14.72 -7.91 9.08
CA TYR A 43 -14.55 -6.67 9.86
C TYR A 43 -15.90 -6.13 10.31
N SER A 44 -15.86 -5.21 11.24
CA SER A 44 -17.03 -4.53 11.75
C SER A 44 -17.13 -3.14 11.13
N TRP A 45 -18.30 -2.82 10.58
CA TRP A 45 -18.51 -1.51 9.97
C TRP A 45 -19.94 -1.06 10.28
N LYS A 46 -20.04 0.09 10.96
CA LYS A 46 -21.32 0.69 11.31
C LYS A 46 -22.25 -0.29 12.01
N GLY A 47 -21.68 -1.03 12.97
CA GLY A 47 -22.43 -1.96 13.80
C GLY A 47 -22.72 -3.30 13.17
N LYS A 48 -22.20 -3.57 11.98
CA LYS A 48 -22.45 -4.84 11.29
C LYS A 48 -21.15 -5.59 11.05
N ILE A 49 -21.24 -6.91 11.08
CA ILE A 49 -20.12 -7.76 10.73
C ILE A 49 -20.17 -8.00 9.22
N CYS A 50 -19.11 -7.59 8.53
CA CYS A 50 -18.98 -7.73 7.09
C CYS A 50 -17.93 -8.78 6.78
N SER A 51 -18.13 -9.53 5.70
CA SER A 51 -17.16 -10.51 5.24
C SER A 51 -17.11 -10.40 3.73
N GLU A 52 -15.98 -9.91 3.19
CA GLU A 52 -15.90 -9.61 1.77
C GLU A 52 -14.56 -10.01 1.20
N LYS A 53 -14.56 -10.23 -0.12
CA LYS A 53 -13.34 -10.52 -0.84
C LYS A 53 -12.58 -9.22 -1.05
N GLU A 54 -11.28 -9.27 -0.81
CA GLU A 54 -10.41 -8.12 -1.01
C GLU A 54 -9.08 -8.56 -1.60
N PHE A 55 -8.35 -7.57 -2.12
CA PHE A 55 -6.99 -7.75 -2.64
C PHE A 55 -6.07 -6.89 -1.79
N LEU A 56 -5.00 -7.48 -1.27
CA LEU A 56 -4.03 -6.72 -0.47
C LEU A 56 -2.98 -6.13 -1.37
N LEU A 57 -2.60 -4.90 -1.06
CA LEU A 57 -1.45 -4.24 -1.68
C LEU A 57 -0.34 -4.16 -0.64
N PHE A 58 0.86 -4.55 -1.07
CA PHE A 58 2.07 -4.46 -0.25
C PHE A 58 2.98 -3.44 -0.91
N ILE A 59 3.13 -2.28 -0.29
CA ILE A 59 3.78 -1.11 -0.87
C ILE A 59 5.13 -0.92 -0.19
N LYS A 60 6.22 -0.89 -0.97
CA LYS A 60 7.56 -0.67 -0.43
C LYS A 60 8.05 0.69 -0.87
N THR A 61 8.45 1.50 0.10
CA THR A 61 8.84 2.87 -0.17
C THR A 61 9.70 3.43 0.96
N LYS A 62 10.05 4.71 0.83
CA LYS A 62 10.76 5.44 1.87
C LYS A 62 9.78 6.01 2.88
N LYS A 63 10.22 6.06 4.13
CA LYS A 63 9.41 6.62 5.21
C LYS A 63 8.97 8.06 4.91
N SER A 64 9.83 8.83 4.26
CA SER A 64 9.54 10.24 3.96
C SER A 64 8.36 10.43 3.02
N LEU A 65 7.93 9.37 2.31
CA LEU A 65 6.83 9.46 1.35
C LEU A 65 5.51 8.96 1.93
N SER A 66 5.49 8.58 3.20
CA SER A 66 4.32 7.99 3.84
C SER A 66 3.07 8.86 3.70
N LYS A 67 3.20 10.15 4.01
CA LYS A 67 2.05 11.05 3.96
C LYS A 67 1.56 11.28 2.54
N LYS A 68 2.46 11.36 1.59
CA LYS A 68 2.07 11.55 0.19
C LYS A 68 1.35 10.32 -0.33
N ILE A 69 1.79 9.12 0.06
CA ILE A 69 1.13 7.88 -0.32
C ILE A 69 -0.26 7.81 0.28
N GLU A 70 -0.39 8.14 1.56
CA GLU A 70 -1.68 8.14 2.23
C GLU A 70 -2.67 9.06 1.50
N LYS A 71 -2.24 10.27 1.18
CA LYS A 71 -3.08 11.23 0.49
C LYS A 71 -3.48 10.71 -0.89
N ARG A 72 -2.52 10.14 -1.62
CA ARG A 72 -2.79 9.66 -2.98
C ARG A 72 -3.74 8.48 -2.99
N ILE A 73 -3.56 7.54 -2.06
CA ILE A 73 -4.46 6.40 -1.95
C ILE A 73 -5.88 6.88 -1.66
N LYS A 74 -6.04 7.83 -0.74
CA LYS A 74 -7.37 8.35 -0.42
C LYS A 74 -8.04 9.01 -1.60
N GLN A 75 -7.28 9.63 -2.49
CA GLN A 75 -7.82 10.23 -3.71
C GLN A 75 -8.35 9.20 -4.69
N LEU A 76 -7.73 8.02 -4.72
CA LEU A 76 -8.05 7.00 -5.71
C LEU A 76 -9.01 5.93 -5.19
N HIS A 77 -9.05 5.74 -3.88
CA HIS A 77 -9.76 4.62 -3.26
C HIS A 77 -11.27 4.86 -3.26
N SER A 78 -12.02 3.75 -3.37
CA SER A 78 -13.47 3.78 -3.34
C SER A 78 -14.04 3.74 -1.92
N TYR A 79 -13.22 3.36 -0.93
CA TYR A 79 -13.69 3.28 0.45
C TYR A 79 -13.66 4.64 1.12
N GLU A 80 -14.62 4.84 2.03
CA GLU A 80 -14.63 6.01 2.89
C GLU A 80 -13.42 5.99 3.84
N CYS A 81 -13.08 4.81 4.33
CA CYS A 81 -11.99 4.64 5.29
C CYS A 81 -11.09 3.46 4.86
N PRO A 82 -10.18 3.68 3.90
CA PRO A 82 -9.33 2.58 3.45
C PRO A 82 -8.27 2.21 4.49
N GLU A 83 -7.88 0.93 4.49
CA GLU A 83 -6.77 0.49 5.31
C GLU A 83 -5.47 1.06 4.75
N ILE A 84 -4.75 1.80 5.57
CA ILE A 84 -3.42 2.31 5.21
C ILE A 84 -2.57 2.22 6.47
N ILE A 85 -1.73 1.19 6.55
CA ILE A 85 -0.90 0.93 7.72
C ILE A 85 0.54 0.86 7.27
N ALA A 86 1.42 1.58 7.95
CA ALA A 86 2.84 1.57 7.64
C ALA A 86 3.60 0.82 8.73
N LEU A 87 4.46 -0.10 8.30
CA LEU A 87 5.34 -0.85 9.18
C LEU A 87 6.78 -0.50 8.84
N PRO A 88 7.65 -0.35 9.84
CA PRO A 88 9.06 -0.07 9.53
C PRO A 88 9.72 -1.32 8.97
N ILE A 89 10.56 -1.12 7.96
CA ILE A 89 11.41 -2.20 7.47
C ILE A 89 12.70 -2.10 8.27
N VAL A 90 12.90 -3.04 9.18
CA VAL A 90 14.04 -2.99 10.09
C VAL A 90 15.31 -3.52 9.44
N GLN A 91 15.18 -4.39 8.44
CA GLN A 91 16.31 -4.97 7.71
C GLN A 91 15.89 -5.29 6.29
N GLY A 92 16.83 -5.18 5.38
CA GLY A 92 16.66 -5.60 3.99
C GLY A 92 18.04 -5.70 3.38
N SER A 93 18.16 -6.41 2.26
CA SER A 93 19.44 -6.46 1.58
C SER A 93 19.81 -5.05 1.13
N GLU A 94 21.09 -4.73 1.19
CA GLU A 94 21.57 -3.41 0.83
C GLU A 94 21.17 -3.05 -0.60
N ASP A 95 21.32 -4.00 -1.51
CA ASP A 95 20.99 -3.78 -2.90
C ASP A 95 19.52 -3.42 -3.08
N TYR A 96 18.63 -4.12 -2.38
CA TYR A 96 17.21 -3.87 -2.52
C TYR A 96 16.81 -2.52 -1.93
N LEU A 97 17.35 -2.18 -0.77
CA LEU A 97 17.05 -0.90 -0.15
C LEU A 97 17.58 0.26 -0.99
N ASP A 98 18.77 0.09 -1.58
CA ASP A 98 19.30 1.08 -2.52
C ASP A 98 18.39 1.23 -3.73
N TRP A 99 17.85 0.12 -4.21
CA TRP A 99 16.93 0.15 -5.34
C TRP A 99 15.66 0.94 -5.00
N ILE A 100 15.11 0.74 -3.78
CA ILE A 100 13.96 1.54 -3.35
C ILE A 100 14.30 3.02 -3.40
N THR A 101 15.49 3.39 -2.92
CA THR A 101 15.91 4.78 -2.90
C THR A 101 15.98 5.37 -4.31
N THR A 102 16.52 4.61 -5.28
CA THR A 102 16.69 5.12 -6.63
C THR A 102 15.38 5.23 -7.39
N GLN A 103 14.36 4.45 -7.03
CA GLN A 103 13.09 4.42 -7.75
C GLN A 103 12.04 5.36 -7.18
N THR A 104 12.35 6.07 -6.10
CA THR A 104 11.38 6.96 -5.46
C THR A 104 11.91 8.38 -5.36
N LEU A 105 11.00 9.31 -5.11
CA LEU A 105 11.33 10.73 -4.98
C LEU A 105 12.28 11.05 -3.85
#